data_7031c36d52178010d60116d524eaeb22
#
_entry.id   7031c36d52178010d60116d524eaeb22
#
_cell.length_a   1.000
_cell.length_b   1.000
_cell.length_c   1.000
_cell.angle_alpha   90.00
_cell.angle_beta   90.00
_cell.angle_gamma   90.00
#
_symmetry.space_group_name_H-M   'P 1'
#
loop_
_entity.id
_entity.type
_entity.pdbx_description
1 polymer ?
#
loop_
_entity_poly.entity_id
_entity_poly.type
_entity_poly.pdbx_seq_one_letter_code
_entity_poly.pdbx_strand_id
1 'polypeptide(L)'
;MGWTIDDAVSSRTLRDVKIFVSEVSFRLGNLTPKIRVRLFRYPGDKEIYFEQSHFVKIPDQRGSDQTFLKSDKDEAYALTHAVEALTCPYEAAVGEGREPSDSWLIVNDDY
;
A
#
# COMPACT_ATOMS: atom_id res chain seq x y z
N MET A 1 22.90 25.97 -6.57
CA MET A 1 22.83 24.66 -7.21
C MET A 1 22.65 23.59 -6.17
N GLY A 2 21.53 22.92 -6.19
CA GLY A 2 21.26 21.84 -5.25
C GLY A 2 21.33 20.48 -5.90
N TRP A 3 21.83 19.52 -5.17
CA TRP A 3 21.71 18.13 -5.56
C TRP A 3 20.27 17.67 -5.30
N THR A 4 19.71 16.88 -6.20
CA THR A 4 18.41 16.25 -5.98
C THR A 4 18.62 14.81 -5.55
N ILE A 5 17.56 14.21 -5.02
CA ILE A 5 17.57 12.79 -4.69
C ILE A 5 17.78 11.97 -5.97
N ASP A 6 17.17 12.38 -7.07
CA ASP A 6 17.34 11.70 -8.35
C ASP A 6 18.79 11.72 -8.82
N ASP A 7 19.49 12.85 -8.63
CA ASP A 7 20.92 12.95 -8.94
C ASP A 7 21.75 11.98 -8.11
N ALA A 8 21.41 11.85 -6.83
CA ALA A 8 22.15 10.99 -5.91
C ALA A 8 22.07 9.51 -6.30
N VAL A 9 21.02 9.10 -6.97
CA VAL A 9 20.79 7.69 -7.35
C VAL A 9 20.88 7.46 -8.86
N SER A 10 21.50 8.38 -9.59
CA SER A 10 21.58 8.34 -11.05
C SER A 10 22.68 7.44 -11.61
N SER A 11 23.50 6.84 -10.77
CA SER A 11 24.59 5.97 -11.23
C SER A 11 24.06 4.76 -11.97
N ARG A 12 24.68 4.43 -13.10
CA ARG A 12 24.31 3.25 -13.89
C ARG A 12 24.60 1.93 -13.17
N THR A 13 25.37 1.99 -12.11
CA THR A 13 25.68 0.81 -11.28
C THR A 13 24.49 0.40 -10.42
N LEU A 14 23.63 1.37 -10.08
CA LEU A 14 22.47 1.12 -9.24
C LEU A 14 21.34 0.51 -10.06
N ARG A 15 20.69 -0.51 -9.49
CA ARG A 15 19.57 -1.18 -10.12
C ARG A 15 18.37 -1.21 -9.18
N ASP A 16 17.18 -1.19 -9.76
CA ASP A 16 15.92 -1.33 -9.01
C ASP A 16 15.77 -0.30 -7.90
N VAL A 17 16.23 0.93 -8.18
CA VAL A 17 16.19 2.01 -7.19
C VAL A 17 14.75 2.42 -6.95
N LYS A 18 14.36 2.45 -5.68
CA LYS A 18 13.09 3.00 -5.22
C LYS A 18 13.39 4.13 -4.25
N ILE A 19 12.67 5.24 -4.43
CA ILE A 19 12.77 6.37 -3.52
C ILE A 19 11.51 6.40 -2.67
N PHE A 20 11.65 6.08 -1.39
CA PHE A 20 10.49 6.08 -0.49
C PHE A 20 10.11 7.50 -0.13
N VAL A 21 8.84 7.81 -0.33
CA VAL A 21 8.28 9.14 -0.07
C VAL A 21 7.74 9.20 1.35
N SER A 22 7.00 8.18 1.75
CA SER A 22 6.45 8.10 3.10
C SER A 22 6.06 6.66 3.44
N GLU A 23 5.89 6.41 4.73
CA GLU A 23 5.40 5.14 5.24
C GLU A 23 4.45 5.42 6.39
N VAL A 24 3.31 4.74 6.39
CA VAL A 24 2.38 4.79 7.51
C VAL A 24 2.13 3.37 8.01
N SER A 25 1.83 3.24 9.29
CA SER A 25 1.49 1.97 9.89
C SER A 25 0.22 2.11 10.72
N PHE A 26 -0.58 1.05 10.74
CA PHE A 26 -1.85 1.06 11.46
C PHE A 26 -2.35 -0.36 11.68
N ARG A 27 -3.41 -0.49 12.44
CA ARG A 27 -4.12 -1.75 12.63
C ARG A 27 -5.55 -1.54 12.15
N LEU A 28 -6.13 -2.58 11.57
CA LEU A 28 -7.54 -2.57 11.19
C LEU A 28 -8.38 -2.97 12.40
N GLY A 29 -9.19 -2.04 12.90
CA GLY A 29 -10.02 -2.31 14.06
C GLY A 29 -9.22 -2.92 15.21
N ASN A 30 -9.64 -4.09 15.68
CA ASN A 30 -8.98 -4.80 16.77
C ASN A 30 -8.09 -5.95 16.29
N LEU A 31 -7.84 -6.04 14.99
CA LEU A 31 -6.96 -7.09 14.46
C LEU A 31 -5.53 -6.86 14.96
N THR A 32 -4.84 -7.97 15.27
CA THR A 32 -3.53 -7.92 15.89
C THR A 32 -2.40 -7.46 14.96
N PRO A 33 -2.36 -7.91 13.68
CA PRO A 33 -1.25 -7.55 12.81
C PRO A 33 -1.17 -6.05 12.56
N LYS A 34 0.04 -5.53 12.57
CA LYS A 34 0.32 -4.15 12.20
C LYS A 34 0.57 -4.08 10.70
N ILE A 35 -0.22 -3.27 10.04
CA ILE A 35 -0.13 -3.10 8.59
C ILE A 35 0.73 -1.88 8.29
N ARG A 36 1.60 -2.01 7.29
CA ARG A 36 2.42 -0.91 6.80
C ARG A 36 2.09 -0.66 5.34
N VAL A 37 2.02 0.61 4.99
CA VAL A 37 1.85 1.06 3.61
C VAL A 37 2.99 2.01 3.31
N ARG A 38 3.76 1.71 2.26
CA ARG A 38 4.85 2.56 1.80
C ARG A 38 4.50 3.18 0.46
N LEU A 39 4.78 4.46 0.35
CA LEU A 39 4.70 5.18 -0.91
C LEU A 39 6.10 5.38 -1.45
N PHE A 40 6.27 5.15 -2.74
CA PHE A 40 7.58 5.29 -3.36
C PHE A 40 7.43 5.76 -4.82
N ARG A 41 8.52 6.23 -5.36
CA ARG A 41 8.63 6.56 -6.78
C ARG A 41 9.93 6.03 -7.33
N TYR A 42 10.00 5.88 -8.62
CA TYR A 42 11.24 5.55 -9.29
C TYR A 42 11.96 6.84 -9.67
N PRO A 43 13.32 6.82 -9.76
CA PRO A 43 14.07 8.01 -10.17
C PRO A 43 13.57 8.56 -11.52
N GLY A 44 13.30 9.87 -11.57
CA GLY A 44 12.81 10.53 -12.77
C GLY A 44 11.32 10.36 -13.04
N ASP A 45 10.64 9.52 -12.28
CA ASP A 45 9.21 9.28 -12.44
C ASP A 45 8.42 10.28 -11.59
N LYS A 46 7.31 10.78 -12.13
CA LYS A 46 6.42 11.68 -11.41
C LYS A 46 5.29 10.92 -10.71
N GLU A 47 5.12 9.66 -11.01
CA GLU A 47 4.08 8.83 -10.42
C GLU A 47 4.50 8.33 -9.04
N ILE A 48 3.54 8.29 -8.13
CA ILE A 48 3.72 7.72 -6.78
C ILE A 48 3.07 6.35 -6.78
N TYR A 49 3.84 5.35 -6.42
CA TYR A 49 3.40 3.97 -6.28
C TYR A 49 3.24 3.63 -4.82
N PHE A 50 2.51 2.59 -4.54
CA PHE A 50 2.40 2.12 -3.17
C PHE A 50 2.58 0.60 -3.09
N GLU A 51 3.03 0.15 -1.92
CA GLU A 51 3.07 -1.26 -1.57
C GLU A 51 2.62 -1.42 -0.13
N GLN A 52 2.09 -2.57 0.19
CA GLN A 52 1.51 -2.83 1.50
C GLN A 52 1.99 -4.15 2.06
N SER A 53 2.17 -4.19 3.38
CA SER A 53 2.69 -5.38 4.07
C SER A 53 1.70 -6.53 4.13
N HIS A 54 0.40 -6.23 4.00
CA HIS A 54 -0.66 -7.23 4.09
C HIS A 54 -1.73 -6.96 3.06
N PHE A 55 -2.46 -8.01 2.70
CA PHE A 55 -3.67 -7.93 1.90
C PHE A 55 -4.85 -8.35 2.76
N VAL A 56 -6.02 -7.80 2.49
CA VAL A 56 -7.25 -8.25 3.14
C VAL A 56 -7.93 -9.26 2.23
N LYS A 57 -8.13 -10.46 2.75
CA LYS A 57 -8.83 -11.53 2.04
C LYS A 57 -9.85 -12.14 2.99
N ILE A 58 -11.12 -11.88 2.70
CA ILE A 58 -12.23 -12.33 3.52
C ILE A 58 -12.89 -13.52 2.83
N PRO A 59 -13.08 -14.65 3.54
CA PRO A 59 -13.72 -15.82 2.96
C PRO A 59 -15.10 -15.49 2.39
N ASP A 60 -15.41 -16.02 1.21
CA ASP A 60 -16.68 -15.88 0.54
C ASP A 60 -17.09 -14.45 0.20
N GLN A 61 -16.16 -13.51 0.26
CA GLN A 61 -16.42 -12.14 -0.17
C GLN A 61 -16.37 -12.04 -1.68
N ARG A 62 -17.41 -11.47 -2.27
CA ARG A 62 -17.47 -11.25 -3.72
C ARG A 62 -16.89 -9.88 -4.06
N GLY A 63 -16.36 -9.76 -5.28
CA GLY A 63 -15.89 -8.48 -5.80
C GLY A 63 -14.51 -8.08 -5.36
N SER A 64 -13.69 -9.06 -5.01
CA SER A 64 -12.32 -8.80 -4.57
C SER A 64 -11.36 -8.44 -5.70
N ASP A 65 -11.81 -8.53 -6.96
CA ASP A 65 -10.97 -8.21 -8.11
C ASP A 65 -10.97 -6.71 -8.38
N GLN A 66 -10.66 -5.94 -7.36
CA GLN A 66 -10.52 -4.51 -7.56
C GLN A 66 -9.19 -4.24 -8.22
N THR A 67 -9.27 -3.73 -9.44
CA THR A 67 -8.09 -3.22 -10.12
C THR A 67 -7.75 -1.90 -9.47
N PHE A 68 -6.77 -1.91 -8.59
CA PHE A 68 -6.32 -0.68 -7.98
C PHE A 68 -5.35 0.03 -8.91
N LEU A 69 -5.51 1.33 -9.03
CA LEU A 69 -4.46 2.17 -9.57
C LEU A 69 -3.29 2.02 -8.60
N LYS A 70 -2.21 1.41 -9.09
CA LYS A 70 -1.00 1.21 -8.28
C LYS A 70 -0.15 2.45 -8.21
N SER A 71 -0.55 3.52 -8.90
CA SER A 71 0.21 4.76 -8.93
C SER A 71 -0.72 5.96 -9.04
N ASP A 72 -0.24 7.09 -8.56
CA ASP A 72 -0.91 8.37 -8.68
C ASP A 72 0.13 9.49 -8.64
N LYS A 73 -0.23 10.66 -9.14
CA LYS A 73 0.66 11.82 -9.14
C LYS A 73 0.62 12.56 -7.80
N ASP A 74 -0.42 12.35 -7.02
CA ASP A 74 -0.61 12.99 -5.72
C ASP A 74 -0.34 11.98 -4.61
N GLU A 75 0.58 12.31 -3.71
CA GLU A 75 0.97 11.45 -2.61
C GLU A 75 -0.20 11.11 -1.69
N ALA A 76 -0.97 12.13 -1.29
CA ALA A 76 -2.10 11.91 -0.39
C ALA A 76 -3.18 11.06 -1.05
N TYR A 77 -3.40 11.24 -2.34
CA TYR A 77 -4.38 10.47 -3.09
C TYR A 77 -3.94 9.01 -3.23
N ALA A 78 -2.66 8.79 -3.54
CA ALA A 78 -2.10 7.45 -3.61
C ALA A 78 -2.23 6.72 -2.26
N LEU A 79 -1.95 7.43 -1.17
CA LEU A 79 -2.11 6.86 0.18
C LEU A 79 -3.57 6.54 0.47
N THR A 80 -4.50 7.42 0.11
CA THR A 80 -5.92 7.19 0.30
C THR A 80 -6.37 5.91 -0.42
N HIS A 81 -5.94 5.72 -1.66
CA HIS A 81 -6.26 4.51 -2.42
C HIS A 81 -5.69 3.26 -1.76
N ALA A 82 -4.46 3.32 -1.29
CA ALA A 82 -3.82 2.20 -0.62
C ALA A 82 -4.56 1.81 0.67
N VAL A 83 -4.97 2.80 1.45
CA VAL A 83 -5.71 2.57 2.69
C VAL A 83 -7.11 2.02 2.39
N GLU A 84 -7.80 2.57 1.39
CA GLU A 84 -9.13 2.08 0.99
C GLU A 84 -9.11 0.63 0.50
N ALA A 85 -8.02 0.22 -0.13
CA ALA A 85 -7.85 -1.16 -0.56
C ALA A 85 -7.92 -2.13 0.61
N LEU A 86 -7.57 -1.68 1.80
CA LEU A 86 -7.61 -2.46 3.03
C LEU A 86 -8.91 -2.24 3.80
N THR A 87 -9.36 -0.99 3.93
CA THR A 87 -10.50 -0.65 4.76
C THR A 87 -11.84 -1.01 4.12
N CYS A 88 -12.00 -0.85 2.81
CA CYS A 88 -13.28 -1.09 2.15
C CYS A 88 -13.76 -2.53 2.31
N PRO A 89 -12.94 -3.57 2.00
CA PRO A 89 -13.39 -4.94 2.21
C PRO A 89 -13.63 -5.27 3.68
N TYR A 90 -12.81 -4.72 4.58
CA TYR A 90 -12.96 -4.93 6.01
C TYR A 90 -14.30 -4.35 6.50
N GLU A 91 -14.58 -3.10 6.17
CA GLU A 91 -15.81 -2.43 6.60
C GLU A 91 -17.05 -3.07 6.00
N ALA A 92 -16.98 -3.51 4.74
CA ALA A 92 -18.07 -4.22 4.10
C ALA A 92 -18.41 -5.51 4.83
N ALA A 93 -17.39 -6.28 5.21
CA ALA A 93 -17.60 -7.54 5.93
C ALA A 93 -18.17 -7.30 7.32
N VAL A 94 -17.70 -6.29 8.04
CA VAL A 94 -18.25 -5.92 9.34
C VAL A 94 -19.71 -5.48 9.20
N GLY A 95 -20.01 -4.71 8.16
CA GLY A 95 -21.37 -4.28 7.87
C GLY A 95 -22.32 -5.44 7.57
N GLU A 96 -21.80 -6.55 7.06
CA GLU A 96 -22.56 -7.78 6.82
C GLU A 96 -22.73 -8.62 8.09
N GLY A 97 -22.19 -8.18 9.21
CA GLY A 97 -22.26 -8.90 10.48
C GLY A 97 -21.17 -9.94 10.67
N ARG A 98 -20.16 -9.95 9.83
CA ARG A 98 -19.04 -10.87 9.99
C ARG A 98 -18.14 -10.42 11.13
N GLU A 99 -17.66 -11.39 11.90
CA GLU A 99 -16.76 -11.11 13.00
C GLU A 99 -15.31 -11.03 12.49
N PRO A 100 -14.63 -9.89 12.72
CA PRO A 100 -13.24 -9.74 12.26
C PRO A 100 -12.31 -10.82 12.83
N SER A 101 -11.41 -11.28 11.99
CA SER A 101 -10.41 -12.29 12.36
C SER A 101 -9.05 -11.92 11.78
N ASP A 102 -8.00 -12.19 12.54
CA ASP A 102 -6.63 -11.97 12.08
C ASP A 102 -6.32 -12.75 10.80
N SER A 103 -7.03 -13.85 10.56
CA SER A 103 -6.89 -14.65 9.34
C SER A 103 -7.32 -13.92 8.08
N TRP A 104 -8.03 -12.81 8.20
CA TRP A 104 -8.39 -11.97 7.05
C TRP A 104 -7.17 -11.24 6.48
N LEU A 105 -6.08 -11.15 7.24
CA LEU A 105 -4.87 -10.47 6.81
C LEU A 105 -3.85 -11.48 6.31
N ILE A 106 -3.47 -11.33 5.05
CA ILE A 106 -2.49 -12.18 4.38
C ILE A 106 -1.20 -11.39 4.23
N VAL A 107 -0.11 -11.97 4.69
CA VAL A 107 1.21 -11.32 4.57
C VAL A 107 1.60 -11.22 3.09
N ASN A 108 2.08 -10.05 2.71
CA ASN A 108 2.65 -9.82 1.39
C ASN A 108 4.13 -10.18 1.44
N ASP A 109 4.49 -11.31 0.86
CA ASP A 109 5.86 -11.81 0.89
C ASP A 109 6.82 -10.96 0.05
N ASP A 110 6.29 -10.12 -0.82
CA ASP A 110 7.08 -9.23 -1.67
C ASP A 110 7.34 -7.86 -1.03
N TYR A 111 6.84 -7.63 0.17
CA TYR A 111 6.97 -6.34 0.86
C TYR A 111 8.38 -6.09 1.40
#